data_3ad36ce34454edd99a62a3e711322859
#
_entry.id   3ad36ce34454edd99a62a3e711322859
#
_cell.length_a   1.000
_cell.length_b   1.000
_cell.length_c   1.000
_cell.angle_alpha   90.00
_cell.angle_beta   90.00
_cell.angle_gamma   90.00
#
_symmetry.space_group_name_H-M   'P 1'
#
loop_
_entity.id
_entity.type
_entity.pdbx_description
1 polymer ?
#
loop_
_entity_poly.entity_id
_entity_poly.type
_entity_poly.pdbx_seq_one_letter_code
_entity_poly.pdbx_strand_id
1 'polypeptide(L)' 'MSKQPVSIHITHDGNHQLEIQCAGNPFGILHCLARAAAKTIKLSGCIDDKVAGVSAVALQMLEFLTEEDEDDA' A
#
# COMPACT_ATOMS: atom_id res chain seq x y z
N MET A 1 27.28 -6.00 2.51
CA MET A 1 26.23 -5.16 3.10
C MET A 1 24.98 -5.98 3.33
N SER A 2 24.57 -6.08 4.57
CA SER A 2 23.42 -6.91 4.90
C SER A 2 22.14 -6.14 4.64
N LYS A 3 21.21 -6.79 3.97
CA LYS A 3 19.87 -6.24 3.80
C LYS A 3 19.07 -6.60 5.03
N GLN A 4 18.54 -5.58 5.69
CA GLN A 4 17.66 -5.82 6.81
C GLN A 4 16.30 -6.25 6.29
N PRO A 5 15.72 -7.28 6.89
CA PRO A 5 14.40 -7.72 6.46
C PRO A 5 13.36 -6.65 6.76
N VAL A 6 12.39 -6.56 5.87
CA VAL A 6 11.24 -5.69 6.06
C VAL A 6 10.02 -6.59 6.28
N SER A 7 9.29 -6.29 7.32
CA SER A 7 8.10 -7.06 7.65
C SER A 7 6.90 -6.14 7.64
N ILE A 8 5.85 -6.52 6.93
CA ILE A 8 4.62 -5.76 6.85
C ILE A 8 3.46 -6.72 7.06
N HIS A 9 2.60 -6.37 8.00
CA HIS A 9 1.41 -7.14 8.27
C HIS A 9 0.21 -6.20 8.24
N ILE A 10 -0.74 -6.49 7.36
CA ILE A 10 -1.91 -5.65 7.16
C ILE A 10 -3.15 -6.51 7.34
N THR A 11 -4.05 -6.06 8.21
CA THR A 11 -5.33 -6.73 8.38
C THR A 11 -6.44 -5.70 8.29
N HIS A 12 -7.56 -6.14 7.76
CA HIS A 12 -8.75 -5.31 7.62
C HIS A 12 -9.96 -6.14 8.01
N ASP A 13 -10.83 -5.58 8.83
CA ASP A 13 -11.94 -6.33 9.39
C ASP A 13 -13.17 -6.36 8.48
N GLY A 14 -13.07 -5.74 7.31
CA GLY A 14 -14.20 -5.69 6.39
C GLY A 14 -15.09 -4.46 6.59
N ASN A 15 -14.88 -3.72 7.64
CA ASN A 15 -15.65 -2.50 7.90
C ASN A 15 -14.80 -1.26 7.69
N HIS A 16 -14.23 -0.72 8.75
CA HIS A 16 -13.45 0.51 8.65
C HIS A 16 -12.10 0.41 9.31
N GLN A 17 -11.86 -0.66 10.04
CA GLN A 17 -10.63 -0.76 10.82
C GLN A 17 -9.54 -1.44 10.03
N LEU A 18 -8.44 -0.75 9.91
CA LEU A 18 -7.25 -1.23 9.22
C LEU A 18 -6.11 -1.23 10.24
N GLU A 19 -5.50 -2.38 10.42
CA GLU A 19 -4.32 -2.48 11.27
C GLU A 19 -3.11 -2.75 10.41
N ILE A 20 -2.07 -1.97 10.62
CA ILE A 20 -0.82 -2.11 9.89
C ILE A 20 0.30 -2.23 10.90
N GLN A 21 1.03 -3.33 10.83
CA GLN A 21 2.24 -3.52 11.60
C GLN A 21 3.40 -3.64 10.64
N CYS A 22 4.38 -2.78 10.80
CA CYS A 22 5.53 -2.83 9.92
C CYS A 22 6.80 -2.61 10.72
N ALA A 23 7.87 -3.22 10.26
CA ALA A 23 9.18 -3.10 10.87
C ALA A 23 10.22 -3.03 9.76
N GLY A 24 11.20 -2.17 9.95
CA GLY A 24 12.27 -2.01 8.99
C GLY A 24 12.43 -0.56 8.57
N ASN A 25 13.28 -0.34 7.59
CA ASN A 25 13.55 0.97 7.05
C ASN A 25 12.31 1.50 6.33
N PRO A 26 11.91 2.77 6.57
CA PRO A 26 10.72 3.33 5.90
C PRO A 26 10.75 3.21 4.37
N PHE A 27 11.89 3.44 3.76
CA PHE A 27 12.01 3.32 2.30
C PHE A 27 11.85 1.87 1.86
N GLY A 28 12.37 0.93 2.66
CA GLY A 28 12.19 -0.49 2.39
C GLY A 28 10.72 -0.90 2.50
N ILE A 29 10.02 -0.35 3.49
CA ILE A 29 8.60 -0.63 3.67
C ILE A 29 7.81 -0.11 2.48
N LEU A 30 8.07 1.12 2.05
CA LEU A 30 7.38 1.69 0.89
C LEU A 30 7.68 0.90 -0.38
N HIS A 31 8.92 0.46 -0.54
CA HIS A 31 9.31 -0.35 -1.68
C HIS A 31 8.54 -1.68 -1.71
N CYS A 32 8.44 -2.34 -0.56
CA CYS A 32 7.72 -3.61 -0.47
C CYS A 32 6.22 -3.42 -0.74
N LEU A 33 5.64 -2.34 -0.24
CA LEU A 33 4.24 -2.06 -0.49
C LEU A 33 3.98 -1.82 -1.97
N ALA A 34 4.89 -1.10 -2.63
CA ALA A 34 4.76 -0.84 -4.06
C ALA A 34 4.84 -2.16 -4.85
N ARG A 35 5.77 -3.04 -4.49
CA ARG A 35 5.89 -4.32 -5.18
C ARG A 35 4.67 -5.20 -4.93
N ALA A 36 4.16 -5.19 -3.70
CA ALA A 36 2.98 -5.97 -3.37
C ALA A 36 1.76 -5.47 -4.15
N ALA A 37 1.60 -4.17 -4.25
CA ALA A 37 0.51 -3.59 -5.01
C ALA A 37 0.61 -3.95 -6.50
N ALA A 38 1.81 -3.85 -7.06
CA ALA A 38 2.03 -4.20 -8.46
C ALA A 38 1.69 -5.67 -8.70
N LYS A 39 2.11 -6.55 -7.80
CA LYS A 39 1.85 -7.97 -7.93
C LYS A 39 0.36 -8.27 -7.81
N THR A 40 -0.33 -7.57 -6.93
CA THR A 40 -1.76 -7.73 -6.75
C THR A 40 -2.50 -7.32 -8.02
N ILE A 41 -2.11 -6.21 -8.63
CA ILE A 41 -2.70 -5.76 -9.87
C ILE A 41 -2.52 -6.82 -10.96
N LYS A 42 -1.32 -7.37 -11.05
CA LYS A 42 -1.01 -8.39 -12.05
C LYS A 42 -1.84 -9.65 -11.83
N LEU A 43 -1.97 -10.08 -10.57
CA LEU A 43 -2.67 -11.33 -10.24
C LEU A 43 -4.19 -11.19 -10.34
N SER A 44 -4.71 -9.99 -10.18
CA SER A 44 -6.16 -9.79 -10.21
C SER A 44 -6.75 -10.17 -11.57
N GLY A 45 -5.99 -9.93 -12.64
CA GLY A 45 -6.45 -10.26 -13.99
C GLY A 45 -7.63 -9.45 -14.46
N CYS A 46 -8.18 -8.60 -13.61
CA CYS A 46 -9.36 -7.81 -13.93
C CYS A 46 -9.01 -6.48 -14.60
N ILE A 47 -7.75 -6.10 -14.55
CA ILE A 47 -7.29 -4.81 -15.05
C ILE A 47 -6.45 -5.05 -16.30
N ASP A 48 -7.02 -4.73 -17.46
CA ASP A 48 -6.32 -4.88 -18.73
C ASP A 48 -5.24 -3.83 -18.91
N ASP A 49 -5.50 -2.63 -18.41
CA ASP A 49 -4.56 -1.52 -18.52
C ASP A 49 -3.80 -1.37 -17.21
N LYS A 50 -2.54 -1.76 -17.22
CA LYS A 50 -1.70 -1.71 -16.02
C LYS A 50 -1.48 -0.28 -15.55
N VAL A 51 -1.38 0.67 -16.48
CA VAL A 51 -1.20 2.06 -16.11
C VAL A 51 -2.44 2.58 -15.39
N ALA A 52 -3.60 2.24 -15.88
CA ALA A 52 -4.85 2.64 -15.23
C ALA A 52 -4.95 2.05 -13.82
N GLY A 53 -4.54 0.78 -13.66
CA GLY A 53 -4.56 0.14 -12.35
C GLY A 53 -3.64 0.83 -11.35
N VAL A 54 -2.43 1.14 -11.77
CA VAL A 54 -1.46 1.85 -10.92
C VAL A 54 -1.97 3.25 -10.59
N SER A 55 -2.52 3.94 -11.58
CA SER A 55 -3.04 5.29 -11.36
C SER A 55 -4.19 5.30 -10.37
N ALA A 56 -5.08 4.32 -10.45
CA ALA A 56 -6.20 4.23 -9.53
C ALA A 56 -5.72 4.04 -8.09
N VAL A 57 -4.74 3.15 -7.89
CA VAL A 57 -4.18 2.92 -6.55
C VAL A 57 -3.50 4.17 -6.03
N ALA A 58 -2.73 4.84 -6.89
CA ALA A 58 -2.02 6.06 -6.49
C ALA A 58 -3.00 7.15 -6.08
N LEU A 59 -4.09 7.32 -6.81
CA LEU A 59 -5.12 8.30 -6.45
C LEU A 59 -5.77 7.96 -5.11
N GLN A 60 -6.06 6.70 -4.87
CA GLN A 60 -6.63 6.29 -3.60
C GLN A 60 -5.69 6.57 -2.44
N MET A 61 -4.40 6.31 -2.63
CA MET A 61 -3.41 6.59 -1.60
C MET A 61 -3.39 8.07 -1.26
N LEU A 62 -3.45 8.91 -2.27
CA LEU A 62 -3.47 10.35 -2.08
C LEU A 62 -4.72 10.80 -1.34
N GLU A 63 -5.87 10.24 -1.67
CA GLU A 63 -7.12 10.56 -0.99
C GLU A 63 -7.05 10.18 0.49
N PHE A 64 -6.54 8.99 0.79
CA PHE A 64 -6.43 8.54 2.18
C PHE A 64 -5.49 9.41 2.98
N LEU A 65 -4.38 9.84 2.39
CA LEU A 65 -3.45 10.74 3.06
C LEU A 65 -4.11 12.09 3.36
N THR A 66 -4.91 12.58 2.43
CA THR A 66 -5.62 13.84 2.63
C THR A 66 -6.64 13.72 3.75
N GLU A 67 -7.35 12.60 3.83
CA GLU A 67 -8.30 12.36 4.92
C GLU A 67 -7.61 12.37 6.27
N GLU A 68 -6.45 11.73 6.37
CA GLU A 68 -5.71 11.69 7.63
C GLU A 68 -5.24 13.08 8.04
N ASP A 69 -4.82 13.89 7.08
CA ASP A 69 -4.41 15.26 7.36
C ASP A 69 -5.58 16.08 7.89
N GLU A 70 -6.76 15.89 7.35
CA GLU A 70 -7.95 16.59 7.82
C GLU A 70 -8.33 16.18 9.25
N ASP A 71 -8.16 14.91 9.56
CA ASP A 71 -8.47 14.39 10.89
C ASP A 71 -7.53 14.98 11.95
N ASP A 72 -6.32 15.31 11.57
CA ASP A 72 -5.34 15.90 12.48
C ASP A 72 -5.62 17.38 12.76
N ALA A 73 -6.45 17.97 12.00
CA ALA A 73 -6.74 19.40 12.16
C ALA A 73 -7.65 19.72 13.40
#